data_f85d8e74f8376c03eeaf67c253846aa8
#
_entry.id   f85d8e74f8376c03eeaf67c253846aa8
#
_cell.length_a   1.000
_cell.length_b   1.000
_cell.length_c   1.000
_cell.angle_alpha   90.00
_cell.angle_beta   90.00
_cell.angle_gamma   90.00
#
_symmetry.space_group_name_H-M   'P 1'
#
loop_
_entity.id
_entity.type
_entity.pdbx_description
1 polymer ?
#
loop_
_entity_poly.entity_id
_entity_poly.type
_entity_poly.pdbx_seq_one_letter_code
_entity_poly.pdbx_strand_id
1 'polypeptide(L)'
;LKTVEKDGYAAVQLGYQDVKESKLTKPEAGHLKKANVALKKVLKEFRLENSTLQVGDEVKADVFAAGDKIDVTGISKGHGYQGVIKRFGAQRTPTTHGGGPVHRHAGSMNSCSTPSRIYKGKIGAGQMGVDQVTVQNLDVVKVDAELNMIVIRGAIPGPKGGLVVLKNTVKNNKVKQAGADISKNPQKASGRNPQKASARGYWRGV
;
A
#
# COMPACT_ATOMS: atom_id res chain seq x y z
N LEU A 1 -21.66 -5.20 12.83
CA LEU A 1 -20.75 -5.30 13.98
C LEU A 1 -20.50 -6.77 14.31
N LYS A 2 -19.26 -7.09 14.67
CA LYS A 2 -18.83 -8.38 15.21
C LYS A 2 -18.53 -8.22 16.70
N THR A 3 -19.02 -9.15 17.51
CA THR A 3 -18.83 -9.13 18.96
C THR A 3 -18.09 -10.37 19.44
N VAL A 4 -17.33 -10.24 20.53
CA VAL A 4 -16.56 -11.35 21.09
C VAL A 4 -17.47 -12.52 21.50
N GLU A 5 -18.68 -12.22 21.99
CA GLU A 5 -19.63 -13.25 22.45
C GLU A 5 -20.19 -14.13 21.32
N LYS A 6 -20.48 -13.52 20.13
CA LYS A 6 -21.09 -14.23 19.00
C LYS A 6 -20.08 -14.73 17.97
N ASP A 7 -19.06 -13.93 17.69
CA ASP A 7 -18.13 -14.15 16.59
C ASP A 7 -16.71 -14.51 17.06
N GLY A 8 -16.44 -14.41 18.38
CA GLY A 8 -15.14 -14.69 18.96
C GLY A 8 -14.12 -13.54 18.84
N TYR A 9 -14.49 -12.43 18.19
CA TYR A 9 -13.64 -11.24 18.07
C TYR A 9 -14.49 -9.98 17.86
N ALA A 10 -13.92 -8.81 18.21
CA ALA A 10 -14.55 -7.52 17.98
C ALA A 10 -14.09 -6.94 16.63
N ALA A 11 -15.04 -6.56 15.79
CA ALA A 11 -14.76 -5.93 14.48
C ALA A 11 -15.96 -5.11 13.98
N VAL A 12 -15.64 -4.15 13.12
CA VAL A 12 -16.62 -3.37 12.37
C VAL A 12 -16.52 -3.75 10.90
N GLN A 13 -17.63 -4.14 10.29
CA GLN A 13 -17.72 -4.38 8.86
C GLN A 13 -18.24 -3.11 8.17
N LEU A 14 -17.42 -2.54 7.30
CA LEU A 14 -17.77 -1.37 6.48
C LEU A 14 -18.20 -1.81 5.08
N GLY A 15 -19.29 -1.22 4.60
CA GLY A 15 -19.80 -1.40 3.26
C GLY A 15 -19.44 -0.22 2.36
N TYR A 16 -18.97 -0.48 1.15
CA TYR A 16 -18.62 0.55 0.17
C TYR A 16 -19.26 0.30 -1.18
N GLN A 17 -19.62 1.37 -1.86
CA GLN A 17 -20.24 1.43 -3.18
C GLN A 17 -21.62 0.79 -3.24
N ASP A 18 -22.64 1.62 -3.49
CA ASP A 18 -24.03 1.18 -3.67
C ASP A 18 -24.19 0.34 -4.94
N VAL A 19 -25.03 -0.67 -4.86
CA VAL A 19 -25.24 -1.59 -5.96
C VAL A 19 -26.71 -2.02 -6.07
N LYS A 20 -27.17 -2.26 -7.30
CA LYS A 20 -28.51 -2.78 -7.55
C LYS A 20 -28.59 -4.25 -7.11
N GLU A 21 -29.75 -4.68 -6.60
CA GLU A 21 -29.97 -6.05 -6.12
C GLU A 21 -29.64 -7.13 -7.18
N SER A 22 -29.89 -6.84 -8.46
CA SER A 22 -29.59 -7.74 -9.57
C SER A 22 -28.11 -8.07 -9.76
N LYS A 23 -27.21 -7.30 -9.14
CA LYS A 23 -25.75 -7.50 -9.22
C LYS A 23 -25.16 -8.18 -7.98
N LEU A 24 -26.01 -8.54 -7.02
CA LEU A 24 -25.61 -9.28 -5.82
C LEU A 24 -26.15 -10.70 -5.87
N THR A 25 -25.42 -11.60 -5.24
CA THR A 25 -25.92 -12.96 -5.03
C THR A 25 -26.98 -12.97 -3.93
N LYS A 26 -27.90 -13.96 -3.97
CA LYS A 26 -28.95 -14.09 -2.94
C LYS A 26 -28.42 -14.12 -1.49
N PRO A 27 -27.31 -14.85 -1.17
CA PRO A 27 -26.74 -14.85 0.16
C PRO A 27 -26.23 -13.48 0.60
N GLU A 28 -25.54 -12.75 -0.29
CA GLU A 28 -25.02 -11.41 0.00
C GLU A 28 -26.13 -10.40 0.26
N ALA A 29 -27.16 -10.43 -0.59
CA ALA A 29 -28.35 -9.60 -0.39
C ALA A 29 -29.07 -9.94 0.92
N GLY A 30 -29.19 -11.24 1.27
CA GLY A 30 -29.77 -11.68 2.52
C GLY A 30 -28.99 -11.23 3.74
N HIS A 31 -27.65 -11.22 3.66
CA HIS A 31 -26.77 -10.72 4.75
C HIS A 31 -27.02 -9.23 5.04
N LEU A 32 -27.09 -8.40 4.01
CA LEU A 32 -27.35 -6.95 4.15
C LEU A 32 -28.80 -6.66 4.57
N LYS A 33 -29.78 -7.38 4.03
CA LYS A 33 -31.19 -7.27 4.43
C LYS A 33 -31.41 -7.63 5.92
N LYS A 34 -30.70 -8.62 6.45
CA LYS A 34 -30.75 -8.98 7.86
C LYS A 34 -30.32 -7.84 8.79
N ALA A 35 -29.39 -6.99 8.30
CA ALA A 35 -28.90 -5.83 9.03
C ALA A 35 -29.70 -4.54 8.74
N ASN A 36 -30.72 -4.60 7.88
CA ASN A 36 -31.52 -3.45 7.42
C ASN A 36 -30.67 -2.30 6.87
N VAL A 37 -29.59 -2.61 6.14
CA VAL A 37 -28.70 -1.63 5.53
C VAL A 37 -28.80 -1.64 4.01
N ALA A 38 -28.43 -0.54 3.36
CA ALA A 38 -28.38 -0.43 1.90
C ALA A 38 -27.45 -1.47 1.28
N LEU A 39 -27.77 -1.90 0.05
CA LEU A 39 -26.98 -2.90 -0.66
C LEU A 39 -25.64 -2.33 -1.09
N LYS A 40 -24.55 -2.90 -0.58
CA LYS A 40 -23.16 -2.48 -0.87
C LYS A 40 -22.42 -3.59 -1.61
N LYS A 41 -21.57 -3.18 -2.56
CA LYS A 41 -20.80 -4.11 -3.41
C LYS A 41 -19.63 -4.74 -2.67
N VAL A 42 -18.95 -3.97 -1.85
CA VAL A 42 -17.75 -4.41 -1.14
C VAL A 42 -17.97 -4.31 0.34
N LEU A 43 -17.70 -5.39 1.04
CA LEU A 43 -17.71 -5.47 2.49
C LEU A 43 -16.28 -5.72 2.97
N LYS A 44 -15.81 -4.92 3.92
CA LYS A 44 -14.48 -5.07 4.51
C LYS A 44 -14.55 -4.96 6.02
N GLU A 45 -13.93 -5.92 6.71
CA GLU A 45 -13.86 -5.93 8.17
C GLU A 45 -12.60 -5.24 8.69
N PHE A 46 -12.78 -4.48 9.75
CA PHE A 46 -11.71 -3.84 10.50
C PHE A 46 -11.81 -4.28 11.95
N ARG A 47 -10.75 -4.92 12.44
CA ARG A 47 -10.67 -5.30 13.86
C ARG A 47 -10.45 -4.05 14.70
N LEU A 48 -11.44 -3.71 15.49
CA LEU A 48 -11.44 -2.58 16.41
C LEU A 48 -12.04 -3.07 17.74
N GLU A 49 -11.25 -3.01 18.80
CA GLU A 49 -11.67 -3.47 20.14
C GLU A 49 -12.70 -2.53 20.77
N ASN A 50 -12.56 -1.23 20.50
CA ASN A 50 -13.42 -0.19 21.08
C ASN A 50 -14.02 0.67 19.95
N SER A 51 -15.11 0.22 19.34
CA SER A 51 -15.84 1.06 18.39
C SER A 51 -17.15 1.56 18.99
N THR A 52 -17.42 2.84 18.82
CA THR A 52 -18.69 3.48 19.22
C THR A 52 -19.72 3.45 18.08
N LEU A 53 -19.36 2.92 16.92
CA LEU A 53 -20.19 2.86 15.71
C LEU A 53 -21.36 1.89 15.87
N GLN A 54 -22.51 2.25 15.35
CA GLN A 54 -23.70 1.43 15.29
C GLN A 54 -23.96 0.91 13.88
N VAL A 55 -24.85 -0.07 13.75
CA VAL A 55 -25.24 -0.59 12.44
C VAL A 55 -26.10 0.44 11.73
N GLY A 56 -25.66 0.85 10.54
CA GLY A 56 -26.33 1.89 9.75
C GLY A 56 -25.61 3.22 9.75
N ASP A 57 -24.61 3.43 10.61
CA ASP A 57 -23.80 4.65 10.62
C ASP A 57 -22.99 4.81 9.34
N GLU A 58 -22.85 6.05 8.88
CA GLU A 58 -22.01 6.40 7.74
C GLU A 58 -20.67 6.96 8.18
N VAL A 59 -19.58 6.33 7.72
CA VAL A 59 -18.22 6.80 7.92
C VAL A 59 -17.79 7.62 6.70
N LYS A 60 -17.60 8.92 6.88
CA LYS A 60 -17.19 9.88 5.85
C LYS A 60 -15.69 10.17 5.92
N ALA A 61 -15.23 11.04 5.01
CA ALA A 61 -13.82 11.43 4.91
C ALA A 61 -13.31 12.20 6.13
N ASP A 62 -14.19 12.78 6.94
CA ASP A 62 -13.92 13.57 8.14
C ASP A 62 -13.22 12.80 9.28
N VAL A 63 -13.17 11.47 9.19
CA VAL A 63 -12.38 10.63 10.11
C VAL A 63 -10.89 10.96 10.07
N PHE A 64 -10.39 11.51 8.94
CA PHE A 64 -9.01 11.92 8.77
C PHE A 64 -8.90 13.44 8.73
N ALA A 65 -7.82 13.98 9.29
CA ALA A 65 -7.50 15.41 9.23
C ALA A 65 -6.33 15.69 8.28
N ALA A 66 -6.25 16.93 7.79
CA ALA A 66 -5.10 17.37 7.01
C ALA A 66 -3.83 17.34 7.88
N GLY A 67 -2.75 16.75 7.36
CA GLY A 67 -1.49 16.53 8.08
C GLY A 67 -1.36 15.15 8.72
N ASP A 68 -2.42 14.35 8.76
CA ASP A 68 -2.36 12.99 9.28
C ASP A 68 -1.45 12.11 8.43
N LYS A 69 -0.84 11.12 9.09
CA LYS A 69 -0.04 10.07 8.45
C LYS A 69 -0.87 8.80 8.36
N ILE A 70 -0.99 8.28 7.14
CA ILE A 70 -1.82 7.12 6.85
C ILE A 70 -1.06 6.03 6.10
N ASP A 71 -1.53 4.80 6.27
CA ASP A 71 -1.11 3.63 5.53
C ASP A 71 -2.20 3.27 4.51
N VAL A 72 -1.82 3.16 3.24
CA VAL A 72 -2.72 2.89 2.13
C VAL A 72 -2.50 1.49 1.59
N THR A 73 -3.49 0.65 1.70
CA THR A 73 -3.46 -0.73 1.20
C THR A 73 -4.35 -0.87 -0.03
N GLY A 74 -3.82 -1.41 -1.10
CA GLY A 74 -4.57 -1.68 -2.33
C GLY A 74 -4.01 -2.86 -3.09
N ILE A 75 -4.70 -3.23 -4.18
CA ILE A 75 -4.24 -4.26 -5.10
C ILE A 75 -3.40 -3.61 -6.20
N SER A 76 -2.17 -4.05 -6.35
CA SER A 76 -1.24 -3.52 -7.35
C SER A 76 -1.71 -3.79 -8.78
N LYS A 77 -1.21 -3.00 -9.75
CA LYS A 77 -1.48 -3.25 -11.17
C LYS A 77 -0.93 -4.60 -11.61
N GLY A 78 -1.73 -5.37 -12.34
CA GLY A 78 -1.30 -6.63 -12.90
C GLY A 78 -0.35 -6.43 -14.09
N HIS A 79 0.66 -7.29 -14.20
CA HIS A 79 1.63 -7.31 -15.29
C HIS A 79 1.66 -8.66 -16.02
N GLY A 80 0.82 -9.60 -15.61
CA GLY A 80 0.78 -10.95 -16.15
C GLY A 80 2.03 -11.76 -15.82
N TYR A 81 2.32 -12.78 -16.60
CA TYR A 81 3.49 -13.64 -16.43
C TYR A 81 4.75 -12.89 -16.87
N GLN A 82 5.70 -12.73 -15.97
CA GLN A 82 6.95 -11.99 -16.21
C GLN A 82 8.17 -12.83 -15.89
N GLY A 83 9.24 -12.59 -16.65
CA GLY A 83 10.55 -13.19 -16.40
C GLY A 83 11.22 -12.65 -15.13
N VAL A 84 12.21 -13.37 -14.64
CA VAL A 84 12.94 -13.09 -13.41
C VAL A 84 13.56 -11.68 -13.37
N ILE A 85 14.02 -11.17 -14.50
CA ILE A 85 14.64 -9.85 -14.60
C ILE A 85 13.64 -8.74 -14.28
N LYS A 86 12.44 -8.78 -14.88
CA LYS A 86 11.41 -7.77 -14.61
C LYS A 86 10.77 -7.96 -13.24
N ARG A 87 10.56 -9.21 -12.84
CA ARG A 87 9.84 -9.54 -11.61
C ARG A 87 10.65 -9.23 -10.34
N PHE A 88 11.96 -9.47 -10.39
CA PHE A 88 12.85 -9.35 -9.21
C PHE A 88 14.03 -8.40 -9.43
N GLY A 89 14.13 -7.73 -10.59
CA GLY A 89 15.27 -6.87 -10.89
C GLY A 89 16.60 -7.61 -11.03
N ALA A 90 16.56 -8.91 -11.38
CA ALA A 90 17.76 -9.71 -11.54
C ALA A 90 18.63 -9.17 -12.68
N GLN A 91 19.95 -9.29 -12.53
CA GLN A 91 20.89 -8.86 -13.53
C GLN A 91 20.77 -9.73 -14.78
N ARG A 92 20.78 -9.08 -15.95
CA ARG A 92 20.87 -9.78 -17.25
C ARG A 92 22.32 -10.06 -17.60
N THR A 93 22.56 -11.11 -18.39
CA THR A 93 23.88 -11.38 -18.95
C THR A 93 24.29 -10.31 -19.98
N PRO A 94 25.60 -10.01 -20.13
CA PRO A 94 26.10 -9.12 -21.17
C PRO A 94 25.69 -9.57 -22.56
N THR A 95 25.50 -8.61 -23.47
CA THR A 95 25.18 -8.88 -24.88
C THR A 95 26.41 -9.17 -25.75
N THR A 96 27.59 -8.88 -25.23
CA THR A 96 28.88 -9.00 -25.92
C THR A 96 29.86 -9.82 -25.06
N HIS A 97 31.13 -9.85 -25.41
CA HIS A 97 32.19 -10.59 -24.71
C HIS A 97 31.95 -12.11 -24.62
N GLY A 98 31.52 -12.73 -25.75
CA GLY A 98 31.34 -14.19 -25.84
C GLY A 98 30.11 -14.75 -25.14
N GLY A 99 29.18 -13.90 -24.68
CA GLY A 99 27.99 -14.30 -23.94
C GLY A 99 26.96 -15.11 -24.73
N GLY A 100 27.02 -15.14 -26.05
CA GLY A 100 26.07 -15.84 -26.91
C GLY A 100 24.63 -15.27 -26.83
N PRO A 101 23.61 -15.97 -27.33
CA PRO A 101 22.23 -15.48 -27.43
C PRO A 101 21.44 -15.59 -26.10
N VAL A 102 22.12 -15.70 -24.97
CA VAL A 102 21.50 -15.89 -23.64
C VAL A 102 21.45 -14.58 -22.87
N HIS A 103 20.41 -13.75 -23.06
CA HIS A 103 20.37 -12.40 -22.48
C HIS A 103 19.45 -12.26 -21.27
N ARG A 104 18.29 -12.90 -21.29
CA ARG A 104 17.24 -12.71 -20.28
C ARG A 104 16.78 -13.99 -19.61
N HIS A 105 17.67 -14.97 -19.51
CA HIS A 105 17.41 -16.27 -18.90
C HIS A 105 17.54 -16.23 -17.38
N ALA A 106 16.89 -17.20 -16.72
CA ALA A 106 16.90 -17.32 -15.26
C ALA A 106 18.25 -17.74 -14.67
N GLY A 107 19.19 -18.21 -15.51
CA GLY A 107 20.48 -18.73 -15.08
C GLY A 107 20.38 -20.14 -14.49
N SER A 108 21.38 -20.55 -13.72
CA SER A 108 21.43 -21.86 -13.09
C SER A 108 20.26 -22.10 -12.14
N MET A 109 19.73 -23.33 -12.18
CA MET A 109 18.63 -23.73 -11.30
C MET A 109 19.09 -24.31 -9.97
N ASN A 110 20.34 -24.62 -9.81
CA ASN A 110 21.03 -25.04 -8.59
C ASN A 110 22.21 -25.96 -8.91
N SER A 111 22.82 -26.55 -7.86
CA SER A 111 23.84 -27.60 -7.97
C SER A 111 23.28 -28.89 -8.59
N CYS A 112 24.16 -29.74 -9.16
CA CYS A 112 23.78 -30.95 -9.89
C CYS A 112 23.26 -32.08 -8.99
N SER A 113 24.09 -33.11 -8.76
CA SER A 113 23.73 -34.38 -8.10
C SER A 113 23.34 -34.24 -6.63
N THR A 114 23.82 -33.22 -5.96
CA THR A 114 23.46 -32.89 -4.58
C THR A 114 23.02 -31.42 -4.51
N PRO A 115 21.80 -31.11 -4.20
CA PRO A 115 20.67 -31.91 -3.67
C PRO A 115 19.79 -32.59 -4.72
N SER A 116 20.15 -32.60 -6.00
CA SER A 116 19.39 -33.18 -7.13
C SER A 116 17.94 -32.64 -7.27
N ARG A 117 17.71 -31.46 -6.78
CA ARG A 117 16.40 -30.76 -6.83
C ARG A 117 16.57 -29.25 -6.82
N ILE A 118 15.54 -28.54 -7.24
CA ILE A 118 15.41 -27.09 -7.06
C ILE A 118 14.80 -26.83 -5.68
N TYR A 119 15.42 -25.95 -4.89
CA TYR A 119 14.91 -25.60 -3.58
C TYR A 119 13.60 -24.79 -3.67
N LYS A 120 12.75 -24.97 -2.66
CA LYS A 120 11.56 -24.13 -2.49
C LYS A 120 11.99 -22.66 -2.35
N GLY A 121 11.18 -21.73 -2.88
CA GLY A 121 11.50 -20.30 -2.82
C GLY A 121 12.53 -19.81 -3.84
N LYS A 122 13.01 -20.66 -4.77
CA LYS A 122 13.86 -20.22 -5.87
C LYS A 122 13.20 -19.11 -6.66
N ILE A 123 13.93 -18.00 -6.83
CA ILE A 123 13.48 -16.87 -7.65
C ILE A 123 13.34 -17.31 -9.10
N GLY A 124 12.15 -17.12 -9.68
CA GLY A 124 11.82 -17.57 -11.03
C GLY A 124 10.76 -16.70 -11.70
N ALA A 125 10.48 -17.01 -12.96
CA ALA A 125 9.37 -16.40 -13.69
C ALA A 125 8.02 -16.75 -13.06
N GLY A 126 7.02 -15.88 -13.24
CA GLY A 126 5.68 -16.10 -12.71
C GLY A 126 4.80 -14.85 -12.82
N GLN A 127 3.62 -14.94 -12.23
CA GLN A 127 2.69 -13.81 -12.14
C GLN A 127 3.35 -12.65 -11.41
N MET A 128 3.23 -11.44 -11.98
CA MET A 128 3.68 -10.20 -11.38
C MET A 128 2.50 -9.23 -11.25
N GLY A 129 2.36 -8.64 -10.08
CA GLY A 129 1.25 -7.75 -9.77
C GLY A 129 -0.03 -8.48 -9.38
N VAL A 130 -1.12 -7.72 -9.18
CA VAL A 130 -2.36 -8.18 -8.55
C VAL A 130 -2.11 -8.65 -7.11
N ASP A 131 -1.05 -8.14 -6.50
CA ASP A 131 -0.69 -8.41 -5.12
C ASP A 131 -1.24 -7.32 -4.22
N GLN A 132 -1.63 -7.69 -3.00
CA GLN A 132 -1.99 -6.71 -1.98
C GLN A 132 -0.71 -6.02 -1.49
N VAL A 133 -0.64 -4.71 -1.67
CA VAL A 133 0.50 -3.87 -1.29
C VAL A 133 0.04 -2.77 -0.35
N THR A 134 0.81 -2.53 0.71
CA THR A 134 0.58 -1.42 1.63
C THR A 134 1.72 -0.42 1.51
N VAL A 135 1.40 0.81 1.14
CA VAL A 135 2.33 1.94 1.16
C VAL A 135 2.08 2.69 2.46
N GLN A 136 3.13 2.75 3.28
CA GLN A 136 3.03 3.29 4.63
C GLN A 136 3.46 4.75 4.71
N ASN A 137 2.92 5.45 5.71
CA ASN A 137 3.37 6.79 6.12
C ASN A 137 3.21 7.86 5.04
N LEU A 138 2.06 7.85 4.36
CA LEU A 138 1.68 8.90 3.40
C LEU A 138 1.00 10.07 4.12
N ASP A 139 1.19 11.27 3.58
CA ASP A 139 0.61 12.50 4.13
C ASP A 139 -0.77 12.78 3.55
N VAL A 140 -1.74 13.08 4.41
CA VAL A 140 -3.02 13.66 4.01
C VAL A 140 -2.83 15.15 3.81
N VAL A 141 -3.05 15.65 2.60
CA VAL A 141 -2.87 17.06 2.24
C VAL A 141 -4.14 17.86 2.52
N LYS A 142 -5.29 17.32 2.10
CA LYS A 142 -6.59 17.96 2.22
C LYS A 142 -7.67 16.92 2.43
N VAL A 143 -8.63 17.22 3.27
CA VAL A 143 -9.87 16.48 3.42
C VAL A 143 -11.02 17.43 3.07
N ASP A 144 -11.94 16.96 2.25
CA ASP A 144 -13.13 17.67 1.84
C ASP A 144 -14.35 16.83 2.22
N ALA A 145 -15.08 17.29 3.24
CA ALA A 145 -16.22 16.57 3.77
C ALA A 145 -17.46 16.66 2.87
N GLU A 146 -17.62 17.75 2.10
CA GLU A 146 -18.75 17.93 1.20
C GLU A 146 -18.68 17.00 0.00
N LEU A 147 -17.49 16.88 -0.60
CA LEU A 147 -17.23 15.99 -1.73
C LEU A 147 -16.88 14.56 -1.30
N ASN A 148 -16.77 14.31 0.01
CA ASN A 148 -16.31 13.06 0.60
C ASN A 148 -14.98 12.58 -0.03
N MET A 149 -14.00 13.50 -0.11
CA MET A 149 -12.73 13.32 -0.82
C MET A 149 -11.55 13.54 0.11
N ILE A 150 -10.54 12.66 -0.03
CA ILE A 150 -9.27 12.77 0.70
C ILE A 150 -8.14 12.89 -0.33
N VAL A 151 -7.32 13.92 -0.21
CA VAL A 151 -6.14 14.14 -1.06
C VAL A 151 -4.90 13.66 -0.33
N ILE A 152 -4.24 12.66 -0.89
CA ILE A 152 -3.06 12.02 -0.29
C ILE A 152 -1.83 12.33 -1.17
N ARG A 153 -0.73 12.69 -0.53
CA ARG A 153 0.56 12.92 -1.20
C ARG A 153 1.34 11.63 -1.29
N GLY A 154 1.62 11.17 -2.53
CA GLY A 154 2.46 10.02 -2.78
C GLY A 154 1.85 9.00 -3.73
N ALA A 155 2.46 7.82 -3.80
CA ALA A 155 2.03 6.74 -4.68
C ALA A 155 0.97 5.86 -4.00
N ILE A 156 -0.18 5.72 -4.64
CA ILE A 156 -1.26 4.83 -4.20
C ILE A 156 -1.23 3.56 -5.05
N PRO A 157 -1.28 2.36 -4.44
CA PRO A 157 -1.24 1.11 -5.20
C PRO A 157 -2.52 0.88 -6.01
N GLY A 158 -2.37 0.37 -7.22
CA GLY A 158 -3.46 -0.06 -8.07
C GLY A 158 -3.79 0.84 -9.26
N PRO A 159 -4.79 0.45 -10.08
CA PRO A 159 -5.30 1.24 -11.18
C PRO A 159 -6.21 2.37 -10.70
N LYS A 160 -6.52 3.31 -11.59
CA LYS A 160 -7.56 4.34 -11.33
C LYS A 160 -8.91 3.65 -11.09
N GLY A 161 -9.67 4.15 -10.10
CA GLY A 161 -10.95 3.55 -9.69
C GLY A 161 -10.82 2.25 -8.88
N GLY A 162 -9.60 1.85 -8.52
CA GLY A 162 -9.37 0.70 -7.65
C GLY A 162 -9.79 0.97 -6.20
N LEU A 163 -10.19 -0.08 -5.49
CA LEU A 163 -10.50 -0.01 -4.06
C LEU A 163 -9.20 0.10 -3.26
N VAL A 164 -9.15 1.04 -2.35
CA VAL A 164 -8.06 1.19 -1.37
C VAL A 164 -8.59 1.23 0.04
N VAL A 165 -7.81 0.74 0.98
CA VAL A 165 -8.10 0.75 2.41
C VAL A 165 -7.14 1.73 3.06
N LEU A 166 -7.67 2.70 3.78
CA LEU A 166 -6.92 3.69 4.53
C LEU A 166 -6.93 3.31 6.01
N LYS A 167 -5.80 3.42 6.66
CA LYS A 167 -5.63 3.23 8.11
C LYS A 167 -4.63 4.26 8.63
N ASN A 168 -4.75 4.62 9.88
CA ASN A 168 -3.71 5.39 10.55
C ASN A 168 -2.38 4.63 10.50
N THR A 169 -1.28 5.36 10.32
CA THR A 169 0.03 4.72 10.22
C THR A 169 0.41 4.00 11.50
N VAL A 170 1.01 2.81 11.34
CA VAL A 170 1.62 2.05 12.45
C VAL A 170 2.99 2.62 12.83
N LYS A 171 3.59 3.41 11.95
CA LYS A 171 4.91 4.02 12.22
C LYS A 171 4.75 5.22 13.13
N ASN A 172 5.39 5.17 14.30
CA ASN A 172 5.49 6.33 15.17
C ASN A 172 6.31 7.41 14.46
N ASN A 173 5.63 8.38 13.90
CA ASN A 173 6.26 9.61 13.49
C ASN A 173 6.59 10.37 14.78
N LYS A 174 7.84 10.27 15.23
CA LYS A 174 8.37 11.29 16.14
C LYS A 174 8.18 12.60 15.39
N VAL A 175 7.23 13.40 15.82
CA VAL A 175 7.10 14.77 15.36
C VAL A 175 8.47 15.37 15.62
N LYS A 176 9.21 15.71 14.57
CA LYS A 176 10.42 16.50 14.70
C LYS A 176 9.97 17.81 15.28
N GLN A 177 10.09 17.96 16.59
CA GLN A 177 9.89 19.25 17.23
C GLN A 177 10.84 20.19 16.52
N ALA A 178 10.29 21.18 15.83
CA ALA A 178 11.08 22.22 15.19
C ALA A 178 11.93 22.86 16.29
N GLY A 179 13.22 22.55 16.33
CA GLY A 179 14.17 23.03 17.35
C GLY A 179 14.89 21.96 18.17
N ALA A 180 14.55 20.67 18.07
CA ALA A 180 15.15 19.63 18.93
C ALA A 180 16.35 18.87 18.32
N ASP A 181 16.73 19.12 17.10
CA ASP A 181 17.86 18.47 16.43
C ASP A 181 19.12 19.34 16.41
N ILE A 182 19.54 19.83 17.58
CA ILE A 182 20.95 20.26 17.74
C ILE A 182 21.73 18.96 17.88
N SER A 183 22.34 18.53 16.78
CA SER A 183 23.24 17.38 16.79
C SER A 183 24.32 17.61 17.88
N LYS A 184 24.45 16.66 18.80
CA LYS A 184 25.53 16.66 19.79
C LYS A 184 26.92 16.51 19.16
N ASN A 185 27.01 16.25 17.87
CA ASN A 185 28.27 16.19 17.13
C ASN A 185 28.66 17.62 16.66
N PRO A 186 29.76 18.21 17.15
CA PRO A 186 30.19 19.56 16.78
C PRO A 186 30.35 19.79 15.27
N GLN A 187 30.73 18.75 14.51
CA GLN A 187 30.85 18.80 13.04
C GLN A 187 29.52 18.88 12.31
N LYS A 188 28.43 18.40 12.93
CA LYS A 188 27.05 18.50 12.36
C LYS A 188 26.30 19.71 12.91
N ALA A 189 26.74 20.29 14.02
CA ALA A 189 26.15 21.46 14.62
C ALA A 189 26.57 22.77 13.93
N SER A 190 27.73 22.80 13.28
CA SER A 190 28.16 23.95 12.45
C SER A 190 27.22 23.98 11.23
N GLY A 191 26.45 25.04 11.13
CA GLY A 191 25.42 25.23 10.11
C GLY A 191 25.93 24.95 8.69
N ARG A 192 24.98 24.68 7.79
CA ARG A 192 25.25 24.44 6.37
C ARG A 192 26.35 25.31 5.83
N ASN A 193 27.43 24.68 5.40
CA ASN A 193 28.56 25.40 4.78
C ASN A 193 27.98 26.30 3.66
N PRO A 194 28.09 27.64 3.75
CA PRO A 194 27.49 28.57 2.80
C PRO A 194 27.93 28.31 1.34
N GLN A 195 29.14 27.77 1.16
CA GLN A 195 29.70 27.43 -0.14
C GLN A 195 28.96 26.27 -0.85
N LYS A 196 28.36 25.33 -0.10
CA LYS A 196 27.54 24.26 -0.70
C LYS A 196 26.11 24.69 -1.04
N ALA A 197 25.61 25.77 -0.46
CA ALA A 197 24.31 26.32 -0.80
C ALA A 197 24.35 27.11 -2.12
N SER A 198 25.46 27.79 -2.43
CA SER A 198 25.63 28.54 -3.69
C SER A 198 25.87 27.61 -4.90
N ALA A 199 26.49 26.44 -4.73
CA ALA A 199 26.75 25.50 -5.82
C ALA A 199 25.47 24.78 -6.35
N ARG A 200 24.35 24.77 -5.62
CA ARG A 200 23.09 24.20 -6.07
C ARG A 200 22.21 25.15 -6.89
N GLY A 201 22.57 26.41 -6.98
CA GLY A 201 21.84 27.43 -7.73
C GLY A 201 22.22 27.53 -9.22
N TYR A 202 23.31 26.91 -9.68
CA TYR A 202 23.88 27.13 -11.01
C TYR A 202 23.49 26.14 -12.11
N TRP A 203 22.60 25.17 -11.83
CA TRP A 203 22.11 24.24 -12.85
C TRP A 203 20.59 24.36 -13.03
N ARG A 204 20.12 25.57 -13.34
CA ARG A 204 18.82 25.79 -13.99
C ARG A 204 19.03 26.69 -15.19
N GLY A 205 19.21 26.09 -16.34
CA GLY A 205 19.25 26.79 -17.61
C GLY A 205 20.21 26.09 -18.59
N VAL A 206 19.72 25.15 -19.32
CA VAL A 206 19.67 24.98 -20.79
C VAL A 206 18.74 23.80 -21.06
#